data_5aa18702aa35d1fda2b4c8e4f431c71c
#
_entry.id   5aa18702aa35d1fda2b4c8e4f431c71c
#
_cell.length_a   1.000
_cell.length_b   1.000
_cell.length_c   1.000
_cell.angle_alpha   90.00
_cell.angle_beta   90.00
_cell.angle_gamma   90.00
#
_symmetry.space_group_name_H-M   'P 1'
#
loop_
_entity.id
_entity.type
_entity.pdbx_description
1 polymer ?
#
loop_
_entity_poly.entity_id
_entity_poly.type
_entity_poly.pdbx_seq_one_letter_code
_entity_poly.pdbx_strand_id
1 'polypeptide(L)'
;MIKIEHLAKSFGERTVFQDINLQFAAGKVYALIGNSGCGKTTLLNILAKLEPYDKGSISYRGQELKQIKSHHFFKDELGYLFQNFGLLENETVAANLELGLIGQKWTKQEKKKREEEVLEKVGLNYLTLGQKIYELSGGEAQRVALAKVILKDPALILADELTAALDPETSQEIMNLLLSLKKPDRLIILATHNPVIWEKADEVIRLNTI
;
A
#
# COMPACT_ATOMS: atom_id res chain seq x y z
N MET A 1 -15.55 4.30 -3.60
CA MET A 1 -14.74 3.29 -4.27
C MET A 1 -14.78 1.95 -3.56
N ILE A 2 -14.63 1.94 -2.25
CA ILE A 2 -14.83 0.75 -1.40
C ILE A 2 -15.99 1.01 -0.45
N LYS A 3 -16.88 0.04 -0.26
CA LYS A 3 -17.93 0.04 0.76
C LYS A 3 -17.82 -1.26 1.57
N ILE A 4 -17.83 -1.12 2.88
CA ILE A 4 -17.77 -2.21 3.85
C ILE A 4 -19.07 -2.18 4.66
N GLU A 5 -19.76 -3.31 4.76
CA GLU A 5 -21.02 -3.45 5.49
C GLU A 5 -20.96 -4.65 6.43
N HIS A 6 -21.24 -4.41 7.70
CA HIS A 6 -21.35 -5.40 8.76
C HIS A 6 -20.12 -6.32 8.85
N LEU A 7 -18.90 -5.79 8.62
CA LEU A 7 -17.68 -6.57 8.62
C LEU A 7 -17.36 -7.09 10.02
N ALA A 8 -17.16 -8.41 10.11
CA ALA A 8 -16.67 -9.07 11.32
C ALA A 8 -15.44 -9.93 11.00
N LYS A 9 -14.48 -9.94 11.93
CA LYS A 9 -13.27 -10.75 11.86
C LYS A 9 -12.80 -11.17 13.25
N SER A 10 -12.48 -12.46 13.39
CA SER A 10 -11.87 -13.02 14.59
C SER A 10 -10.69 -13.92 14.23
N PHE A 11 -9.77 -14.09 15.17
CA PHE A 11 -8.68 -15.07 15.13
C PHE A 11 -8.81 -15.95 16.39
N GLY A 12 -9.33 -17.17 16.21
CA GLY A 12 -9.73 -18.02 17.32
C GLY A 12 -10.78 -17.32 18.19
N GLU A 13 -10.51 -17.19 19.48
CA GLU A 13 -11.42 -16.52 20.43
C GLU A 13 -11.29 -14.98 20.42
N ARG A 14 -10.24 -14.44 19.80
CA ARG A 14 -10.01 -12.99 19.75
C ARG A 14 -10.80 -12.34 18.64
N THR A 15 -11.81 -11.55 18.98
CA THR A 15 -12.52 -10.70 18.04
C THR A 15 -11.69 -9.45 17.73
N VAL A 16 -11.49 -9.17 16.44
CA VAL A 16 -10.80 -7.97 15.95
C VAL A 16 -11.81 -6.92 15.51
N PHE A 17 -12.84 -7.35 14.77
CA PHE A 17 -13.93 -6.49 14.32
C PHE A 17 -15.28 -7.17 14.62
N GLN A 18 -16.23 -6.33 15.04
CA GLN A 18 -17.62 -6.73 15.19
C GLN A 18 -18.47 -5.61 14.60
N ASP A 19 -19.05 -5.87 13.42
CA ASP A 19 -19.98 -4.93 12.76
C ASP A 19 -19.36 -3.59 12.29
N ILE A 20 -18.22 -3.65 11.59
CA ILE A 20 -17.63 -2.45 11.00
C ILE A 20 -18.36 -2.07 9.71
N ASN A 21 -18.73 -0.79 9.63
CA ASN A 21 -19.36 -0.16 8.46
C ASN A 21 -18.51 1.05 8.05
N LEU A 22 -17.90 1.02 6.84
CA LEU A 22 -17.02 2.07 6.34
C LEU A 22 -17.24 2.32 4.85
N GLN A 23 -16.98 3.54 4.43
CA GLN A 23 -17.00 3.90 3.01
C GLN A 23 -15.78 4.73 2.64
N PHE A 24 -15.10 4.35 1.55
CA PHE A 24 -13.93 5.04 1.02
C PHE A 24 -14.21 5.52 -0.41
N ALA A 25 -14.11 6.82 -0.64
CA ALA A 25 -14.27 7.44 -1.95
C ALA A 25 -12.97 7.39 -2.75
N ALA A 26 -13.06 7.39 -4.08
CA ALA A 26 -11.91 7.66 -4.94
C ALA A 26 -11.48 9.14 -4.82
N GLY A 27 -10.24 9.44 -5.17
CA GLY A 27 -9.69 10.79 -5.12
C GLY A 27 -9.28 11.25 -3.73
N LYS A 28 -9.34 10.38 -2.71
CA LYS A 28 -9.06 10.72 -1.32
C LYS A 28 -7.95 9.86 -0.72
N VAL A 29 -7.31 10.43 0.29
CA VAL A 29 -6.37 9.77 1.20
C VAL A 29 -7.05 9.59 2.55
N TYR A 30 -7.13 8.36 3.02
CA TYR A 30 -7.66 8.01 4.34
C TYR A 30 -6.57 7.52 5.26
N ALA A 31 -6.53 8.04 6.48
CA ALA A 31 -5.67 7.53 7.53
C ALA A 31 -6.45 6.65 8.51
N LEU A 32 -6.05 5.41 8.65
CA LEU A 32 -6.52 4.49 9.70
C LEU A 32 -5.66 4.67 10.94
N ILE A 33 -6.26 5.13 12.02
CA ILE A 33 -5.59 5.32 13.31
C ILE A 33 -6.22 4.47 14.40
N GLY A 34 -5.50 4.27 15.48
CA GLY A 34 -5.95 3.50 16.64
C GLY A 34 -4.77 2.83 17.35
N ASN A 35 -5.04 2.28 18.52
CA ASN A 35 -4.04 1.60 19.32
C ASN A 35 -3.38 0.43 18.60
N SER A 36 -2.19 0.02 19.05
CA SER A 36 -1.58 -1.21 18.54
C SER A 36 -2.52 -2.39 18.75
N GLY A 37 -2.66 -3.24 17.73
CA GLY A 37 -3.55 -4.41 17.79
C GLY A 37 -5.04 -4.14 17.59
N CYS A 38 -5.49 -2.91 17.29
CA CYS A 38 -6.90 -2.60 17.00
C CYS A 38 -7.39 -3.07 15.61
N GLY A 39 -6.50 -3.72 14.83
CA GLY A 39 -6.89 -4.34 13.55
C GLY A 39 -6.59 -3.52 12.29
N LYS A 40 -5.80 -2.43 12.33
CA LYS A 40 -5.44 -1.63 11.13
C LYS A 40 -4.85 -2.50 10.03
N THR A 41 -3.79 -3.24 10.34
CA THR A 41 -3.14 -4.19 9.41
C THR A 41 -4.12 -5.28 8.95
N THR A 42 -4.97 -5.79 9.85
CA THR A 42 -5.98 -6.79 9.51
C THR A 42 -6.98 -6.24 8.49
N LEU A 43 -7.45 -5.00 8.68
CA LEU A 43 -8.36 -4.36 7.73
C LEU A 43 -7.68 -4.15 6.36
N LEU A 44 -6.43 -3.65 6.34
CA LEU A 44 -5.68 -3.51 5.10
C LEU A 44 -5.48 -4.86 4.39
N ASN A 45 -5.14 -5.92 5.13
CA ASN A 45 -4.96 -7.26 4.57
C ASN A 45 -6.28 -7.83 4.02
N ILE A 46 -7.41 -7.57 4.68
CA ILE A 46 -8.74 -7.95 4.17
C ILE A 46 -9.03 -7.22 2.86
N LEU A 47 -8.81 -5.90 2.81
CA LEU A 47 -8.99 -5.09 1.61
C LEU A 47 -8.04 -5.51 0.48
N ALA A 48 -6.85 -5.98 0.82
CA ALA A 48 -5.89 -6.55 -0.12
C ALA A 48 -6.22 -7.98 -0.57
N LYS A 49 -7.26 -8.63 -0.03
CA LYS A 49 -7.57 -10.06 -0.25
C LYS A 49 -6.47 -11.01 0.24
N LEU A 50 -5.64 -10.58 1.18
CA LEU A 50 -4.59 -11.38 1.82
C LEU A 50 -5.13 -12.11 3.06
N GLU A 51 -6.20 -11.58 3.67
CA GLU A 51 -6.85 -12.14 4.84
C GLU A 51 -8.36 -12.28 4.58
N PRO A 52 -8.99 -13.44 4.85
CA PRO A 52 -10.45 -13.59 4.77
C PRO A 52 -11.14 -12.90 5.95
N TYR A 53 -12.39 -12.52 5.76
CA TYR A 53 -13.28 -12.05 6.82
C TYR A 53 -14.41 -13.03 7.07
N ASP A 54 -14.98 -13.01 8.30
CA ASP A 54 -15.94 -14.03 8.75
C ASP A 54 -17.38 -13.68 8.33
N LYS A 55 -17.78 -12.40 8.49
CA LYS A 55 -19.13 -11.91 8.16
C LYS A 55 -19.06 -10.54 7.47
N GLY A 56 -20.18 -10.15 6.86
CA GLY A 56 -20.33 -8.89 6.17
C GLY A 56 -20.04 -8.97 4.68
N SER A 57 -19.99 -7.82 4.04
CA SER A 57 -19.68 -7.67 2.62
C SER A 57 -18.72 -6.53 2.37
N ILE A 58 -17.89 -6.65 1.34
CA ILE A 58 -17.01 -5.59 0.86
C ILE A 58 -17.18 -5.47 -0.64
N SER A 59 -17.57 -4.29 -1.10
CA SER A 59 -17.59 -3.98 -2.52
C SER A 59 -16.46 -3.04 -2.92
N TYR A 60 -15.85 -3.32 -4.05
CA TYR A 60 -14.85 -2.50 -4.71
C TYR A 60 -15.36 -2.09 -6.09
N ARG A 61 -15.51 -0.77 -6.34
CA ARG A 61 -16.10 -0.24 -7.59
C ARG A 61 -17.46 -0.86 -7.93
N GLY A 62 -18.29 -1.13 -6.91
CA GLY A 62 -19.61 -1.71 -7.07
C GLY A 62 -19.67 -3.22 -7.28
N GLN A 63 -18.54 -3.91 -7.33
CA GLN A 63 -18.46 -5.36 -7.41
C GLN A 63 -18.05 -5.95 -6.05
N GLU A 64 -18.67 -7.06 -5.64
CA GLU A 64 -18.27 -7.79 -4.42
C GLU A 64 -16.80 -8.21 -4.51
N LEU A 65 -15.98 -7.81 -3.52
CA LEU A 65 -14.53 -8.01 -3.53
C LEU A 65 -14.14 -9.50 -3.63
N LYS A 66 -14.91 -10.39 -2.99
CA LYS A 66 -14.68 -11.84 -3.07
C LYS A 66 -14.79 -12.39 -4.49
N GLN A 67 -15.65 -11.81 -5.33
CA GLN A 67 -15.89 -12.25 -6.70
C GLN A 67 -14.82 -11.75 -7.70
N ILE A 68 -14.07 -10.70 -7.35
CA ILE A 68 -13.00 -10.22 -8.20
C ILE A 68 -11.86 -11.26 -8.19
N LYS A 69 -11.41 -11.69 -9.35
CA LYS A 69 -10.30 -12.65 -9.46
C LYS A 69 -9.03 -12.03 -8.87
N SER A 70 -8.42 -12.73 -7.90
CA SER A 70 -7.24 -12.21 -7.17
C SER A 70 -6.10 -11.83 -8.10
N HIS A 71 -5.84 -12.63 -9.14
CA HIS A 71 -4.82 -12.32 -10.13
C HIS A 71 -5.02 -10.93 -10.81
N HIS A 72 -6.25 -10.60 -11.23
CA HIS A 72 -6.55 -9.28 -11.81
C HIS A 72 -6.42 -8.19 -10.76
N PHE A 73 -6.94 -8.41 -9.57
CA PHE A 73 -6.88 -7.43 -8.50
C PHE A 73 -5.45 -7.09 -8.11
N PHE A 74 -4.61 -8.12 -7.87
CA PHE A 74 -3.19 -7.91 -7.57
C PHE A 74 -2.39 -7.35 -8.73
N LYS A 75 -2.70 -7.71 -9.96
CA LYS A 75 -1.96 -7.24 -11.11
C LYS A 75 -2.30 -5.79 -11.47
N ASP A 76 -3.59 -5.44 -11.51
CA ASP A 76 -4.04 -4.23 -12.19
C ASP A 76 -4.55 -3.14 -11.21
N GLU A 77 -5.09 -3.52 -10.05
CA GLU A 77 -5.82 -2.60 -9.18
C GLU A 77 -5.09 -2.20 -7.90
N LEU A 78 -4.34 -3.12 -7.29
CA LEU A 78 -3.78 -2.95 -5.95
C LEU A 78 -2.29 -2.65 -5.95
N GLY A 79 -1.86 -1.57 -5.29
CA GLY A 79 -0.50 -1.35 -4.80
C GLY A 79 -0.47 -1.49 -3.28
N TYR A 80 0.35 -2.39 -2.74
CA TYR A 80 0.48 -2.55 -1.29
C TYR A 80 1.92 -2.26 -0.85
N LEU A 81 2.03 -1.29 0.04
CA LEU A 81 3.26 -0.92 0.73
C LEU A 81 3.22 -1.53 2.14
N PHE A 82 3.98 -2.61 2.33
CA PHE A 82 4.05 -3.34 3.58
C PHE A 82 5.03 -2.68 4.56
N GLN A 83 4.82 -2.91 5.85
CA GLN A 83 5.72 -2.45 6.91
C GLN A 83 7.15 -2.99 6.73
N ASN A 84 7.31 -4.22 6.20
CA ASN A 84 8.59 -4.86 5.88
C ASN A 84 8.98 -4.69 4.40
N PHE A 85 8.59 -3.58 3.77
CA PHE A 85 8.87 -3.18 2.39
C PHE A 85 8.19 -4.05 1.31
N GLY A 86 7.98 -5.35 1.53
CA GLY A 86 7.41 -6.28 0.54
C GLY A 86 8.27 -6.40 -0.72
N LEU A 87 9.58 -6.41 -0.53
CA LEU A 87 10.60 -6.61 -1.57
C LEU A 87 11.21 -8.00 -1.47
N LEU A 88 11.72 -8.48 -2.59
CA LEU A 88 12.51 -9.72 -2.67
C LEU A 88 13.95 -9.38 -2.30
N GLU A 89 14.33 -9.63 -1.04
CA GLU A 89 15.59 -9.16 -0.44
C GLU A 89 16.84 -9.67 -1.19
N ASN A 90 16.80 -10.92 -1.66
CA ASN A 90 17.92 -11.55 -2.38
C ASN A 90 17.94 -11.19 -3.88
N GLU A 91 16.98 -10.41 -4.35
CA GLU A 91 16.88 -9.99 -5.75
C GLU A 91 17.40 -8.57 -5.95
N THR A 92 17.62 -8.21 -7.21
CA THR A 92 18.12 -6.87 -7.57
C THR A 92 17.01 -5.81 -7.48
N VAL A 93 17.42 -4.53 -7.45
CA VAL A 93 16.52 -3.39 -7.58
C VAL A 93 15.67 -3.54 -8.85
N ALA A 94 16.30 -3.84 -10.01
CA ALA A 94 15.57 -4.07 -11.26
C ALA A 94 14.52 -5.17 -11.14
N ALA A 95 14.87 -6.35 -10.58
CA ALA A 95 13.94 -7.47 -10.44
C ALA A 95 12.73 -7.10 -9.57
N ASN A 96 12.94 -6.31 -8.53
CA ASN A 96 11.84 -5.79 -7.70
C ASN A 96 10.98 -4.76 -8.42
N LEU A 97 11.57 -3.85 -9.19
CA LEU A 97 10.85 -2.85 -9.98
C LEU A 97 10.04 -3.49 -11.11
N GLU A 98 10.57 -4.53 -11.77
CA GLU A 98 9.86 -5.30 -12.80
C GLU A 98 8.52 -5.88 -12.31
N LEU A 99 8.37 -6.17 -11.00
CA LEU A 99 7.09 -6.59 -10.42
C LEU A 99 6.00 -5.53 -10.60
N GLY A 100 6.36 -4.25 -10.64
CA GLY A 100 5.46 -3.14 -10.94
C GLY A 100 5.06 -3.05 -12.40
N LEU A 101 5.82 -3.69 -13.29
CA LEU A 101 5.60 -3.67 -14.74
C LEU A 101 4.92 -4.94 -15.28
N ILE A 102 4.51 -5.87 -14.40
CA ILE A 102 3.85 -7.12 -14.79
C ILE A 102 2.58 -6.83 -15.59
N GLY A 103 2.49 -7.43 -16.79
CA GLY A 103 1.37 -7.28 -17.69
C GLY A 103 1.47 -6.11 -18.66
N GLN A 104 2.47 -5.25 -18.52
CA GLN A 104 2.79 -4.20 -19.48
C GLN A 104 3.59 -4.78 -20.66
N LYS A 105 3.23 -4.34 -21.88
CA LYS A 105 3.92 -4.78 -23.10
C LYS A 105 5.07 -3.84 -23.47
N TRP A 106 6.06 -3.75 -22.56
CA TRP A 106 7.25 -2.93 -22.76
C TRP A 106 8.43 -3.77 -23.28
N THR A 107 9.22 -3.19 -24.17
CA THR A 107 10.53 -3.75 -24.55
C THR A 107 11.49 -3.66 -23.36
N LYS A 108 12.57 -4.44 -23.41
CA LYS A 108 13.61 -4.42 -22.35
C LYS A 108 14.19 -3.01 -22.15
N GLN A 109 14.37 -2.27 -23.26
CA GLN A 109 14.92 -0.91 -23.21
C GLN A 109 13.93 0.08 -22.58
N GLU A 110 12.63 -0.01 -22.91
CA GLU A 110 11.60 0.84 -22.31
C GLU A 110 11.43 0.55 -20.81
N LYS A 111 11.48 -0.72 -20.41
CA LYS A 111 11.46 -1.08 -18.98
C LYS A 111 12.61 -0.43 -18.22
N LYS A 112 13.86 -0.64 -18.70
CA LYS A 112 15.04 -0.06 -18.10
C LYS A 112 14.95 1.46 -17.96
N LYS A 113 14.51 2.15 -19.00
CA LYS A 113 14.30 3.60 -18.96
C LYS A 113 13.31 4.02 -17.87
N ARG A 114 12.16 3.31 -17.75
CA ARG A 114 11.15 3.59 -16.72
C ARG A 114 11.64 3.29 -15.31
N GLU A 115 12.46 2.27 -15.13
CA GLU A 115 13.09 1.92 -13.86
C GLU A 115 14.07 3.01 -13.43
N GLU A 116 14.89 3.53 -14.36
CA GLU A 116 15.79 4.65 -14.10
C GLU A 116 15.03 5.94 -13.78
N GLU A 117 14.00 6.29 -14.56
CA GLU A 117 13.15 7.46 -14.34
C GLU A 117 12.42 7.41 -12.97
N VAL A 118 11.94 6.24 -12.57
CA VAL A 118 11.27 6.12 -11.26
C VAL A 118 12.25 6.19 -10.10
N LEU A 119 13.46 5.64 -10.23
CA LEU A 119 14.50 5.78 -9.21
C LEU A 119 14.90 7.25 -9.03
N GLU A 120 15.04 8.02 -10.10
CA GLU A 120 15.23 9.46 -10.03
C GLU A 120 14.09 10.17 -9.29
N LYS A 121 12.84 9.82 -9.63
CA LYS A 121 11.63 10.39 -9.01
C LYS A 121 11.56 10.15 -7.49
N VAL A 122 12.09 9.04 -7.00
CA VAL A 122 12.14 8.74 -5.56
C VAL A 122 13.46 9.12 -4.90
N GLY A 123 14.33 9.85 -5.60
CA GLY A 123 15.61 10.35 -5.07
C GLY A 123 16.69 9.27 -4.92
N LEU A 124 16.65 8.22 -5.75
CA LEU A 124 17.59 7.10 -5.75
C LEU A 124 18.37 6.98 -7.06
N ASN A 125 18.62 8.08 -7.76
CA ASN A 125 19.36 8.13 -9.03
C ASN A 125 20.83 7.64 -8.94
N TYR A 126 21.38 7.55 -7.72
CA TYR A 126 22.70 7.01 -7.46
C TYR A 126 22.75 5.48 -7.33
N LEU A 127 21.59 4.81 -7.15
CA LEU A 127 21.53 3.35 -7.11
C LEU A 127 21.68 2.75 -8.50
N THR A 128 22.33 1.59 -8.55
CA THR A 128 22.38 0.78 -9.77
C THR A 128 21.23 -0.24 -9.78
N LEU A 129 20.66 -0.49 -10.94
CA LEU A 129 19.60 -1.50 -11.12
C LEU A 129 20.05 -2.91 -10.75
N GLY A 130 21.36 -3.20 -10.80
CA GLY A 130 21.96 -4.49 -10.41
C GLY A 130 22.18 -4.68 -8.92
N GLN A 131 22.07 -3.63 -8.12
CA GLN A 131 22.29 -3.69 -6.67
C GLN A 131 21.24 -4.56 -5.98
N LYS A 132 21.63 -5.31 -4.96
CA LYS A 132 20.71 -6.18 -4.21
C LYS A 132 19.97 -5.41 -3.12
N ILE A 133 18.73 -5.80 -2.83
CA ILE A 133 17.89 -5.11 -1.82
C ILE A 133 18.53 -5.18 -0.43
N TYR A 134 19.16 -6.30 -0.04
CA TYR A 134 19.81 -6.42 1.27
C TYR A 134 21.01 -5.48 1.47
N GLU A 135 21.52 -4.85 0.41
CA GLU A 135 22.60 -3.86 0.46
C GLU A 135 22.08 -2.45 0.76
N LEU A 136 20.76 -2.24 0.71
CA LEU A 136 20.11 -0.95 0.88
C LEU A 136 19.83 -0.65 2.35
N SER A 137 19.86 0.63 2.71
CA SER A 137 19.30 1.12 3.95
C SER A 137 17.76 0.95 3.99
N GLY A 138 17.16 0.99 5.18
CA GLY A 138 15.70 0.90 5.32
C GLY A 138 14.96 1.99 4.52
N GLY A 139 15.47 3.22 4.51
CA GLY A 139 14.88 4.33 3.74
C GLY A 139 14.99 4.13 2.23
N GLU A 140 16.12 3.62 1.74
CA GLU A 140 16.28 3.27 0.31
C GLU A 140 15.37 2.13 -0.10
N ALA A 141 15.29 1.05 0.70
CA ALA A 141 14.39 -0.07 0.44
C ALA A 141 12.92 0.40 0.39
N GLN A 142 12.52 1.31 1.29
CA GLN A 142 11.18 1.89 1.31
C GLN A 142 10.90 2.72 0.04
N ARG A 143 11.88 3.50 -0.43
CA ARG A 143 11.77 4.27 -1.68
C ARG A 143 11.70 3.34 -2.90
N VAL A 144 12.43 2.21 -2.92
CA VAL A 144 12.29 1.18 -3.97
C VAL A 144 10.91 0.55 -3.95
N ALA A 145 10.35 0.24 -2.76
CA ALA A 145 8.98 -0.26 -2.64
C ALA A 145 7.95 0.73 -3.19
N LEU A 146 8.14 2.03 -2.90
CA LEU A 146 7.29 3.10 -3.44
C LEU A 146 7.47 3.25 -4.97
N ALA A 147 8.71 3.18 -5.47
CA ALA A 147 9.01 3.18 -6.90
C ALA A 147 8.28 2.06 -7.66
N LYS A 148 8.26 0.85 -7.10
CA LYS A 148 7.48 -0.28 -7.62
C LYS A 148 5.98 0.05 -7.74
N VAL A 149 5.40 0.69 -6.72
CA VAL A 149 3.98 1.12 -6.75
C VAL A 149 3.76 2.24 -7.78
N ILE A 150 4.69 3.18 -7.91
CA ILE A 150 4.63 4.24 -8.92
C ILE A 150 4.63 3.66 -10.34
N LEU A 151 5.52 2.69 -10.63
CA LEU A 151 5.58 2.01 -11.94
C LEU A 151 4.29 1.26 -12.27
N LYS A 152 3.68 0.67 -11.27
CA LYS A 152 2.41 -0.05 -11.43
C LYS A 152 1.23 0.87 -11.68
N ASP A 153 1.23 2.07 -11.10
CA ASP A 153 0.19 3.10 -11.18
C ASP A 153 -1.23 2.61 -10.80
N PRO A 154 -1.42 1.91 -9.67
CA PRO A 154 -2.68 1.26 -9.32
C PRO A 154 -3.76 2.25 -8.90
N ALA A 155 -5.04 1.83 -9.00
CA ALA A 155 -6.17 2.64 -8.55
C ALA A 155 -6.40 2.58 -7.03
N LEU A 156 -5.92 1.54 -6.35
CA LEU A 156 -5.96 1.38 -4.90
C LEU A 156 -4.54 1.26 -4.36
N ILE A 157 -4.15 2.15 -3.45
CA ILE A 157 -2.90 2.04 -2.70
C ILE A 157 -3.24 1.81 -1.22
N LEU A 158 -2.70 0.72 -0.67
CA LEU A 158 -2.73 0.43 0.75
C LEU A 158 -1.31 0.57 1.31
N ALA A 159 -1.16 1.24 2.47
CA ALA A 159 0.13 1.44 3.11
C ALA A 159 0.03 1.13 4.61
N ASP A 160 0.83 0.18 5.07
CA ASP A 160 0.82 -0.27 6.46
C ASP A 160 2.09 0.19 7.18
N GLU A 161 1.95 1.13 8.13
CA GLU A 161 3.01 1.66 8.99
C GLU A 161 4.31 2.00 8.21
N LEU A 162 4.15 2.65 7.06
CA LEU A 162 5.18 2.88 6.03
C LEU A 162 6.49 3.50 6.55
N THR A 163 6.43 4.21 7.66
CA THR A 163 7.54 5.00 8.20
C THR A 163 7.94 4.62 9.62
N ALA A 164 7.45 3.49 10.15
CA ALA A 164 7.63 3.12 11.55
C ALA A 164 9.10 2.91 11.96
N ALA A 165 9.96 2.51 11.04
CA ALA A 165 11.38 2.21 11.28
C ALA A 165 12.34 3.28 10.73
N LEU A 166 11.83 4.46 10.36
CA LEU A 166 12.61 5.52 9.68
C LEU A 166 12.74 6.75 10.59
N ASP A 167 13.80 7.52 10.35
CA ASP A 167 13.98 8.82 10.97
C ASP A 167 12.90 9.83 10.50
N PRO A 168 12.67 10.91 11.25
CA PRO A 168 11.59 11.86 10.95
C PRO A 168 11.70 12.54 9.57
N GLU A 169 12.91 12.85 9.10
CA GLU A 169 13.14 13.53 7.81
C GLU A 169 12.81 12.60 6.65
N THR A 170 13.40 11.39 6.64
CA THR A 170 13.10 10.33 5.66
C THR A 170 11.61 9.97 5.65
N SER A 171 10.99 9.86 6.85
CA SER A 171 9.55 9.61 6.99
C SER A 171 8.71 10.67 6.29
N GLN A 172 9.07 11.95 6.45
CA GLN A 172 8.37 13.07 5.85
C GLN A 172 8.48 13.05 4.32
N GLU A 173 9.67 12.75 3.79
CA GLU A 173 9.90 12.68 2.35
C GLU A 173 9.12 11.54 1.69
N ILE A 174 9.15 10.34 2.29
CA ILE A 174 8.39 9.18 1.82
C ILE A 174 6.88 9.46 1.84
N MET A 175 6.38 10.11 2.89
CA MET A 175 4.97 10.49 2.96
C MET A 175 4.60 11.52 1.90
N ASN A 176 5.44 12.52 1.66
CA ASN A 176 5.20 13.50 0.60
C ASN A 176 5.15 12.82 -0.78
N LEU A 177 6.05 11.86 -1.04
CA LEU A 177 6.03 11.04 -2.26
C LEU A 177 4.73 10.24 -2.37
N LEU A 178 4.29 9.56 -1.30
CA LEU A 178 3.03 8.81 -1.30
C LEU A 178 1.83 9.72 -1.58
N LEU A 179 1.74 10.86 -0.89
CA LEU A 179 0.66 11.83 -1.07
C LEU A 179 0.65 12.46 -2.48
N SER A 180 1.83 12.63 -3.10
CA SER A 180 1.93 13.11 -4.49
C SER A 180 1.31 12.16 -5.51
N LEU A 181 1.06 10.90 -5.13
CA LEU A 181 0.39 9.91 -5.98
C LEU A 181 -1.13 10.07 -6.02
N LYS A 182 -1.71 11.00 -5.23
CA LYS A 182 -3.15 11.27 -5.25
C LYS A 182 -3.62 11.64 -6.65
N LYS A 183 -4.69 10.97 -7.13
CA LYS A 183 -5.36 11.21 -8.42
C LYS A 183 -6.88 11.13 -8.21
N PRO A 184 -7.72 11.74 -9.07
CA PRO A 184 -9.17 11.73 -8.92
C PRO A 184 -9.81 10.34 -8.86
N ASP A 185 -9.23 9.36 -9.53
CA ASP A 185 -9.70 7.97 -9.61
C ASP A 185 -8.97 7.00 -8.66
N ARG A 186 -7.98 7.50 -7.89
CA ARG A 186 -7.19 6.71 -6.95
C ARG A 186 -7.68 6.87 -5.52
N LEU A 187 -7.72 5.75 -4.80
CA LEU A 187 -7.92 5.69 -3.36
C LEU A 187 -6.60 5.30 -2.68
N ILE A 188 -6.20 6.07 -1.67
CA ILE A 188 -5.07 5.74 -0.81
C ILE A 188 -5.59 5.53 0.61
N ILE A 189 -5.30 4.38 1.20
CA ILE A 189 -5.60 4.08 2.61
C ILE A 189 -4.28 3.76 3.31
N LEU A 190 -3.94 4.51 4.33
CA LEU A 190 -2.73 4.31 5.10
C LEU A 190 -3.05 4.04 6.58
N ALA A 191 -2.40 3.03 7.17
CA ALA A 191 -2.40 2.82 8.60
C ALA A 191 -1.16 3.50 9.21
N THR A 192 -1.36 4.29 10.26
CA THR A 192 -0.27 4.97 10.95
C THR A 192 -0.66 5.31 12.39
N HIS A 193 0.34 5.40 13.25
CA HIS A 193 0.22 5.95 14.60
C HIS A 193 0.85 7.35 14.74
N ASN A 194 1.45 7.89 13.65
CA ASN A 194 2.14 9.18 13.67
C ASN A 194 1.16 10.34 13.33
N PRO A 195 0.96 11.31 14.29
CA PRO A 195 0.08 12.47 14.08
C PRO A 195 0.44 13.31 12.86
N VAL A 196 1.73 13.56 12.64
CA VAL A 196 2.22 14.39 11.52
C VAL A 196 1.81 13.81 10.16
N ILE A 197 1.57 12.50 10.11
CA ILE A 197 1.17 11.79 8.90
C ILE A 197 -0.35 11.86 8.70
N TRP A 198 -1.15 11.50 9.72
CA TRP A 198 -2.60 11.45 9.53
C TRP A 198 -3.24 12.83 9.38
N GLU A 199 -2.63 13.89 9.90
CA GLU A 199 -3.12 15.27 9.72
C GLU A 199 -3.07 15.73 8.25
N LYS A 200 -2.30 15.05 7.40
CA LYS A 200 -2.22 15.31 5.95
C LYS A 200 -3.21 14.50 5.13
N ALA A 201 -3.92 13.56 5.74
CA ALA A 201 -4.97 12.80 5.08
C ALA A 201 -6.23 13.66 4.88
N ASP A 202 -7.02 13.34 3.86
CA ASP A 202 -8.31 14.02 3.64
C ASP A 202 -9.34 13.62 4.71
N GLU A 203 -9.27 12.38 5.20
CA GLU A 203 -10.13 11.86 6.26
C GLU A 203 -9.35 10.91 7.19
N VAL A 204 -9.71 10.99 8.46
CA VAL A 204 -9.12 10.13 9.51
C VAL A 204 -10.20 9.20 10.06
N ILE A 205 -9.94 7.91 10.01
CA ILE A 205 -10.83 6.87 10.54
C ILE A 205 -10.15 6.25 11.77
N ARG A 206 -10.80 6.38 12.92
CA ARG A 206 -10.33 5.76 14.16
C ARG A 206 -10.93 4.37 14.31
N LEU A 207 -10.09 3.34 14.29
CA LEU A 207 -10.49 2.00 14.67
C LEU A 207 -10.37 1.84 16.19
N ASN A 208 -11.48 1.51 16.83
CA ASN A 208 -11.51 1.25 18.27
C ASN A 208 -11.30 -0.24 18.52
N THR A 209 -10.57 -0.56 19.57
CA THR A 209 -10.49 -1.94 20.10
C THR A 209 -11.87 -2.29 20.67
N ILE A 210 -12.36 -3.50 20.38
CA ILE A 210 -13.58 -4.05 20.99
C ILE A 210 -13.25 -4.46 22.43
#